data_26efc4bb5c3a3728a9ac74fe3ab68f30
#
_entry.id   26efc4bb5c3a3728a9ac74fe3ab68f30
#
_cell.length_a   1.000
_cell.length_b   1.000
_cell.length_c   1.000
_cell.angle_alpha   90.00
_cell.angle_beta   90.00
_cell.angle_gamma   90.00
#
_symmetry.space_group_name_H-M   'P 1'
#
loop_
_entity.id
_entity.type
_entity.pdbx_description
1 polymer ?
#
loop_
_entity_poly.entity_id
_entity_poly.type
_entity_poly.pdbx_seq_one_letter_code
_entity_poly.pdbx_strand_id
1 'polypeptide(L)'
;MVVEKNINMLKDLKNKIIKFYLFNTKKLTILALTFFGFIIGSTIYAKDTFNVELKCKGHDQEYCDVVKNADNKTNFILRDMRYPEVDKVNENIFHAYGSCGSPCQYHFFISKTEEDQTKEFITLDKNNNCLVESDSKRNLIYSRKLFNKNKKMIVDLKNKEFNNVPIDVAIYNSFQEKSYFDDQGQLHLVAMLADVDKNGDSLYFNKIIKKACE
;
A
#
# COMPACT_ATOMS: atom_id res chain seq x y z
N MET A 1 -16.35 56.04 70.88
CA MET A 1 -17.16 56.05 69.64
C MET A 1 -16.36 56.26 68.34
N VAL A 2 -15.35 57.14 68.28
CA VAL A 2 -14.54 57.36 67.05
C VAL A 2 -13.55 56.23 66.79
N VAL A 3 -12.93 55.64 67.79
CA VAL A 3 -11.94 54.59 67.73
C VAL A 3 -12.51 53.27 67.20
N GLU A 4 -13.71 52.89 67.60
CA GLU A 4 -14.35 51.67 67.07
C GLU A 4 -14.74 51.72 65.62
N LYS A 5 -15.10 52.90 65.10
CA LYS A 5 -15.44 53.11 63.70
C LYS A 5 -14.24 52.93 62.80
N ASN A 6 -13.07 53.32 63.24
CA ASN A 6 -11.82 53.18 62.49
C ASN A 6 -11.34 51.71 62.48
N ILE A 7 -11.53 50.95 63.53
CA ILE A 7 -11.18 49.53 63.60
C ILE A 7 -12.05 48.68 62.63
N ASN A 8 -13.32 48.98 62.52
CA ASN A 8 -14.23 48.30 61.63
C ASN A 8 -13.96 48.63 60.16
N MET A 9 -13.59 49.87 59.88
CA MET A 9 -13.20 50.26 58.52
C MET A 9 -11.92 49.59 58.08
N LEU A 10 -10.92 49.45 58.95
CA LEU A 10 -9.67 48.70 58.65
C LEU A 10 -9.91 47.21 58.44
N LYS A 11 -10.81 46.58 59.19
CA LYS A 11 -11.18 45.15 58.95
C LYS A 11 -11.90 44.95 57.62
N ASP A 12 -12.79 45.86 57.23
CA ASP A 12 -13.48 45.79 55.93
C ASP A 12 -12.50 45.95 54.74
N LEU A 13 -11.56 46.89 54.88
CA LEU A 13 -10.51 47.12 53.86
C LEU A 13 -9.61 45.89 53.71
N LYS A 14 -9.20 45.31 54.82
CA LYS A 14 -8.37 44.05 54.83
C LYS A 14 -9.11 42.90 54.17
N ASN A 15 -10.40 42.72 54.43
CA ASN A 15 -11.20 41.68 53.82
C ASN A 15 -11.41 41.89 52.29
N LYS A 16 -11.55 43.13 51.85
CA LYS A 16 -11.65 43.46 50.44
C LYS A 16 -10.32 43.18 49.69
N ILE A 17 -9.20 43.51 50.28
CA ILE A 17 -7.89 43.24 49.74
C ILE A 17 -7.64 41.73 49.62
N ILE A 18 -7.94 40.96 50.65
CA ILE A 18 -7.79 39.49 50.62
C ILE A 18 -8.69 38.86 49.54
N LYS A 19 -9.93 39.30 49.41
CA LYS A 19 -10.85 38.81 48.36
C LYS A 19 -10.32 39.15 46.95
N PHE A 20 -9.76 40.33 46.79
CA PHE A 20 -9.19 40.77 45.52
C PHE A 20 -7.96 39.93 45.12
N TYR A 21 -7.08 39.64 46.08
CA TYR A 21 -5.92 38.77 45.84
C TYR A 21 -6.32 37.32 45.53
N LEU A 22 -7.25 36.75 46.29
CA LEU A 22 -7.74 35.40 46.06
C LEU A 22 -8.48 35.25 44.73
N PHE A 23 -9.18 36.28 44.28
CA PHE A 23 -9.88 36.26 43.00
C PHE A 23 -8.91 36.36 41.82
N ASN A 24 -7.88 37.19 41.94
CA ASN A 24 -6.87 37.32 40.87
C ASN A 24 -5.93 36.10 40.76
N THR A 25 -5.57 35.49 41.92
CA THR A 25 -4.74 34.27 41.88
C THR A 25 -5.47 33.10 41.26
N LYS A 26 -6.81 32.94 41.49
CA LYS A 26 -7.62 31.92 40.83
C LYS A 26 -7.73 32.14 39.33
N LYS A 27 -7.86 33.39 38.85
CA LYS A 27 -7.86 33.70 37.42
C LYS A 27 -6.49 33.43 36.76
N LEU A 28 -5.41 33.76 37.48
CA LEU A 28 -4.05 33.54 36.95
C LEU A 28 -3.71 32.03 36.84
N THR A 29 -4.14 31.21 37.81
CA THR A 29 -3.99 29.74 37.79
C THR A 29 -4.82 29.09 36.68
N ILE A 30 -6.06 29.55 36.47
CA ILE A 30 -6.89 29.05 35.36
C ILE A 30 -6.27 29.40 33.99
N LEU A 31 -5.74 30.62 33.84
CA LEU A 31 -5.10 31.06 32.61
C LEU A 31 -3.81 30.26 32.35
N ALA A 32 -3.01 29.97 33.37
CA ALA A 32 -1.80 29.16 33.24
C ALA A 32 -2.12 27.70 32.93
N LEU A 33 -3.17 27.10 33.47
CA LEU A 33 -3.61 25.75 33.19
C LEU A 33 -4.17 25.61 31.76
N THR A 34 -4.90 26.61 31.25
CA THR A 34 -5.37 26.60 29.87
C THR A 34 -4.22 26.78 28.86
N PHE A 35 -3.20 27.59 29.16
CA PHE A 35 -2.02 27.75 28.30
C PHE A 35 -1.15 26.48 28.29
N PHE A 36 -0.97 25.81 29.43
CA PHE A 36 -0.23 24.55 29.51
C PHE A 36 -0.99 23.40 28.83
N GLY A 37 -2.32 23.37 28.91
CA GLY A 37 -3.16 22.40 28.20
C GLY A 37 -3.08 22.54 26.67
N PHE A 38 -2.91 23.76 26.16
CA PHE A 38 -2.77 24.03 24.72
C PHE A 38 -1.39 23.63 24.16
N ILE A 39 -0.34 23.69 24.99
CA ILE A 39 1.02 23.29 24.59
C ILE A 39 1.18 21.77 24.55
N ILE A 40 0.46 21.02 25.40
CA ILE A 40 0.51 19.54 25.43
C ILE A 40 -0.38 18.91 24.34
N GLY A 41 -1.39 19.65 23.85
CA GLY A 41 -2.35 19.16 22.83
C GLY A 41 -1.86 19.20 21.40
N SER A 42 -0.72 19.82 21.11
CA SER A 42 -0.14 19.87 19.77
C SER A 42 1.08 18.95 19.61
N THR A 43 1.01 17.71 20.10
CA THR A 43 1.77 16.65 19.44
C THR A 43 1.15 16.52 18.06
N ILE A 44 1.69 17.27 17.11
CA ILE A 44 1.50 16.98 15.69
C ILE A 44 1.98 15.53 15.53
N TYR A 45 1.04 14.59 15.52
CA TYR A 45 1.29 13.27 14.95
C TYR A 45 1.72 13.58 13.51
N ALA A 46 3.02 13.63 13.30
CA ALA A 46 3.56 13.57 11.95
C ALA A 46 2.94 12.30 11.37
N LYS A 47 1.95 12.47 10.49
CA LYS A 47 1.30 11.37 9.81
C LYS A 47 2.44 10.64 9.13
N ASP A 48 2.72 9.45 9.62
CA ASP A 48 3.76 8.59 9.10
C ASP A 48 3.42 8.30 7.63
N THR A 49 3.98 9.11 6.75
CA THR A 49 3.61 9.11 5.34
C THR A 49 4.50 8.12 4.61
N PHE A 50 3.96 6.93 4.38
CA PHE A 50 4.52 6.00 3.42
C PHE A 50 3.92 6.27 2.04
N ASN A 51 4.76 6.48 1.04
CA ASN A 51 4.36 6.70 -0.34
C ASN A 51 5.42 6.15 -1.31
N VAL A 52 4.95 5.74 -2.49
CA VAL A 52 5.80 5.38 -3.62
C VAL A 52 5.41 6.26 -4.80
N GLU A 53 6.38 6.88 -5.44
CA GLU A 53 6.17 7.83 -6.53
C GLU A 53 7.19 7.63 -7.67
N LEU A 54 6.86 8.16 -8.83
CA LEU A 54 7.77 8.23 -9.98
C LEU A 54 8.47 9.58 -10.00
N LYS A 55 9.80 9.56 -10.16
CA LYS A 55 10.63 10.75 -10.45
C LYS A 55 11.19 10.63 -11.86
N CYS A 56 10.50 11.26 -12.81
CA CYS A 56 10.83 11.16 -14.21
C CYS A 56 11.82 12.25 -14.64
N LYS A 57 12.64 11.92 -15.64
CA LYS A 57 13.67 12.78 -16.22
C LYS A 57 13.40 12.96 -17.72
N GLY A 58 13.90 14.06 -18.28
CA GLY A 58 13.76 14.36 -19.71
C GLY A 58 12.44 15.02 -20.07
N HIS A 59 12.36 15.53 -21.30
CA HIS A 59 11.22 16.29 -21.81
C HIS A 59 9.97 15.41 -21.92
N ASP A 60 10.14 14.12 -22.30
CA ASP A 60 9.05 13.19 -22.57
C ASP A 60 8.74 12.27 -21.38
N GLN A 61 9.39 12.48 -20.24
CA GLN A 61 9.22 11.67 -19.02
C GLN A 61 9.35 10.15 -19.27
N GLU A 62 10.15 9.79 -20.28
CA GLU A 62 10.30 8.40 -20.71
C GLU A 62 11.02 7.54 -19.67
N TYR A 63 11.99 8.12 -18.96
CA TYR A 63 12.78 7.40 -17.97
C TYR A 63 12.48 7.94 -16.57
N CYS A 64 12.08 7.05 -15.70
CA CYS A 64 11.71 7.40 -14.33
C CYS A 64 12.42 6.51 -13.30
N ASP A 65 12.69 7.11 -12.16
CA ASP A 65 13.08 6.39 -10.95
C ASP A 65 11.82 6.09 -10.13
N VAL A 66 11.68 4.86 -9.62
CA VAL A 66 10.67 4.50 -8.62
C VAL A 66 11.25 4.78 -7.23
N VAL A 67 10.59 5.63 -6.48
CA VAL A 67 11.10 6.17 -5.21
C VAL A 67 10.14 5.88 -4.08
N LYS A 68 10.64 5.30 -3.00
CA LYS A 68 9.92 5.07 -1.74
C LYS A 68 10.25 6.17 -0.74
N ASN A 69 9.23 6.87 -0.26
CA ASN A 69 9.33 7.83 0.84
C ASN A 69 8.69 7.22 2.09
N ALA A 70 9.47 7.05 3.14
CA ALA A 70 9.02 6.54 4.44
C ALA A 70 9.91 7.09 5.56
N ASP A 71 9.33 7.42 6.71
CA ASP A 71 10.07 7.88 7.90
C ASP A 71 11.02 9.06 7.61
N ASN A 72 10.59 10.01 6.77
CA ASN A 72 11.40 11.15 6.28
C ASN A 72 12.66 10.74 5.50
N LYS A 73 12.71 9.51 5.01
CA LYS A 73 13.78 9.00 4.15
C LYS A 73 13.26 8.72 2.76
N THR A 74 14.09 9.00 1.77
CA THR A 74 13.82 8.72 0.36
C THR A 74 14.77 7.62 -0.11
N ASN A 75 14.23 6.50 -0.55
CA ASN A 75 14.98 5.37 -1.09
C ASN A 75 14.61 5.13 -2.55
N PHE A 76 15.60 4.93 -3.40
CA PHE A 76 15.40 4.54 -4.80
C PHE A 76 15.24 3.03 -4.87
N ILE A 77 14.09 2.57 -5.34
CA ILE A 77 13.78 1.14 -5.52
C ILE A 77 14.24 0.67 -6.90
N LEU A 78 13.91 1.44 -7.94
CA LEU A 78 14.31 1.19 -9.33
C LEU A 78 14.80 2.49 -9.92
N ARG A 79 15.77 2.40 -10.83
CA ARG A 79 16.35 3.56 -11.50
C ARG A 79 16.30 3.42 -13.01
N ASP A 80 16.15 4.57 -13.67
CA ASP A 80 16.21 4.71 -15.12
C ASP A 80 15.29 3.72 -15.87
N MET A 81 14.09 3.54 -15.32
CA MET A 81 13.07 2.67 -15.87
C MET A 81 12.36 3.35 -17.02
N ARG A 82 12.15 2.63 -18.11
CA ARG A 82 11.40 3.15 -19.24
C ARG A 82 9.91 2.94 -19.02
N TYR A 83 9.14 4.03 -18.98
CA TYR A 83 7.68 4.04 -18.77
C TYR A 83 7.20 3.11 -17.65
N PRO A 84 7.74 3.24 -16.42
CA PRO A 84 7.22 2.47 -15.30
C PRO A 84 5.86 3.01 -14.86
N GLU A 85 5.07 2.12 -14.27
CA GLU A 85 3.81 2.46 -13.65
C GLU A 85 3.84 2.13 -12.16
N VAL A 86 3.07 2.86 -11.36
CA VAL A 86 2.94 2.62 -9.93
C VAL A 86 1.47 2.68 -9.53
N ASP A 87 0.94 1.56 -9.08
CA ASP A 87 -0.42 1.42 -8.58
C ASP A 87 -0.45 1.19 -7.08
N LYS A 88 -1.46 1.74 -6.42
CA LYS A 88 -1.73 1.43 -5.02
C LYS A 88 -2.53 0.13 -4.94
N VAL A 89 -1.94 -0.91 -4.35
CA VAL A 89 -2.61 -2.19 -4.10
C VAL A 89 -3.61 -2.04 -2.95
N ASN A 90 -3.13 -1.49 -1.83
CA ASN A 90 -3.92 -1.14 -0.63
C ASN A 90 -3.19 -0.04 0.16
N GLU A 91 -3.67 0.29 1.37
CA GLU A 91 -3.08 1.39 2.18
C GLU A 91 -1.59 1.21 2.50
N ASN A 92 -1.09 -0.03 2.49
CA ASN A 92 0.27 -0.37 2.93
C ASN A 92 1.16 -0.93 1.82
N ILE A 93 0.65 -1.12 0.60
CA ILE A 93 1.38 -1.80 -0.49
C ILE A 93 1.18 -1.06 -1.79
N PHE A 94 2.27 -0.80 -2.48
CA PHE A 94 2.31 -0.32 -3.86
C PHE A 94 2.86 -1.39 -4.78
N HIS A 95 2.41 -1.39 -6.02
CA HIS A 95 2.87 -2.24 -7.11
C HIS A 95 3.50 -1.34 -8.17
N ALA A 96 4.81 -1.47 -8.34
CA ALA A 96 5.53 -0.81 -9.42
C ALA A 96 5.88 -1.86 -10.48
N TYR A 97 5.58 -1.55 -11.74
CA TYR A 97 5.85 -2.46 -12.85
C TYR A 97 6.30 -1.71 -14.09
N GLY A 98 6.92 -2.44 -15.00
CA GLY A 98 7.42 -1.87 -16.23
C GLY A 98 8.03 -2.92 -17.16
N SER A 99 8.30 -2.52 -18.39
CA SER A 99 8.92 -3.36 -19.40
C SER A 99 10.45 -3.24 -19.37
N CYS A 100 11.13 -4.36 -19.52
CA CYS A 100 12.57 -4.43 -19.77
C CYS A 100 12.88 -4.88 -21.21
N GLY A 101 11.91 -4.78 -22.11
CA GLY A 101 11.93 -5.26 -23.48
C GLY A 101 11.02 -6.48 -23.65
N SER A 102 10.53 -6.71 -24.89
CA SER A 102 9.63 -7.85 -25.15
C SER A 102 10.37 -9.19 -25.08
N PRO A 103 9.88 -10.19 -24.34
CA PRO A 103 8.66 -10.22 -23.52
C PRO A 103 8.90 -9.89 -22.03
N CYS A 104 9.99 -9.24 -21.68
CA CYS A 104 10.41 -9.00 -20.32
C CYS A 104 9.55 -7.94 -19.63
N GLN A 105 8.98 -8.31 -18.49
CA GLN A 105 8.35 -7.41 -17.53
C GLN A 105 8.87 -7.72 -16.13
N TYR A 106 8.81 -6.75 -15.26
CA TYR A 106 9.08 -6.96 -13.86
C TYR A 106 8.03 -6.25 -13.03
N HIS A 107 7.73 -6.85 -11.90
CA HIS A 107 6.73 -6.41 -10.96
C HIS A 107 7.35 -6.37 -9.58
N PHE A 108 7.33 -5.19 -8.96
CA PHE A 108 7.82 -4.93 -7.62
C PHE A 108 6.66 -4.58 -6.72
N PHE A 109 6.57 -5.24 -5.58
CA PHE A 109 5.62 -4.93 -4.52
C PHE A 109 6.39 -4.30 -3.38
N ILE A 110 5.95 -3.12 -2.97
CA ILE A 110 6.69 -2.25 -2.06
C ILE A 110 5.80 -1.95 -0.89
N SER A 111 6.21 -2.38 0.30
CA SER A 111 5.63 -1.95 1.57
C SER A 111 6.56 -0.94 2.26
N LYS A 112 6.14 -0.42 3.41
CA LYS A 112 6.98 0.45 4.22
C LYS A 112 8.32 -0.21 4.60
N THR A 113 8.29 -1.49 4.96
CA THR A 113 9.43 -2.23 5.53
C THR A 113 10.03 -3.28 4.61
N GLU A 114 9.26 -3.79 3.64
CA GLU A 114 9.65 -4.94 2.83
C GLU A 114 9.45 -4.65 1.34
N GLU A 115 10.19 -5.38 0.53
CA GLU A 115 10.13 -5.35 -0.93
C GLU A 115 10.08 -6.78 -1.46
N ASP A 116 9.28 -7.00 -2.49
CA ASP A 116 9.10 -8.28 -3.16
C ASP A 116 9.08 -8.09 -4.66
N GLN A 117 9.46 -9.12 -5.41
CA GLN A 117 9.50 -9.02 -6.87
C GLN A 117 9.16 -10.35 -7.54
N THR A 118 8.60 -10.24 -8.74
CA THR A 118 8.46 -11.36 -9.68
C THR A 118 8.64 -10.88 -11.12
N LYS A 119 9.10 -11.79 -11.98
CA LYS A 119 9.24 -11.54 -13.43
C LYS A 119 8.14 -12.22 -14.23
N GLU A 120 7.47 -13.19 -13.67
CA GLU A 120 6.46 -14.00 -14.32
C GLU A 120 5.11 -13.83 -13.60
N PHE A 121 4.69 -12.58 -13.46
CA PHE A 121 3.45 -12.17 -12.83
C PHE A 121 2.24 -12.66 -13.64
N ILE A 122 1.23 -13.20 -12.96
CA ILE A 122 -0.07 -13.53 -13.57
C ILE A 122 -1.15 -12.57 -13.04
N THR A 123 -1.41 -12.62 -11.75
CA THR A 123 -2.42 -11.76 -11.12
C THR A 123 -2.21 -11.64 -9.61
N LEU A 124 -2.92 -10.73 -8.99
CA LEU A 124 -2.85 -10.44 -7.56
C LEU A 124 -4.25 -10.37 -6.94
N ASP A 125 -4.50 -11.17 -5.92
CA ASP A 125 -5.61 -10.96 -5.00
C ASP A 125 -5.24 -9.82 -4.03
N LYS A 126 -5.77 -8.64 -4.28
CA LYS A 126 -5.49 -7.43 -3.48
C LYS A 126 -6.05 -7.55 -2.06
N ASN A 127 -7.15 -8.28 -1.87
CA ASN A 127 -7.80 -8.45 -0.56
C ASN A 127 -6.98 -9.35 0.36
N ASN A 128 -6.38 -10.39 -0.19
CA ASN A 128 -5.62 -11.39 0.55
C ASN A 128 -4.10 -11.23 0.40
N ASN A 129 -3.61 -10.23 -0.35
CA ASN A 129 -2.20 -10.05 -0.69
C ASN A 129 -1.58 -11.34 -1.25
N CYS A 130 -2.30 -12.01 -2.14
CA CYS A 130 -1.87 -13.27 -2.70
C CYS A 130 -1.48 -13.11 -4.17
N LEU A 131 -0.21 -13.34 -4.44
CA LEU A 131 0.40 -13.28 -5.76
C LEU A 131 0.29 -14.63 -6.46
N VAL A 132 -0.11 -14.61 -7.73
CA VAL A 132 -0.03 -15.74 -8.64
C VAL A 132 1.05 -15.45 -9.67
N GLU A 133 1.97 -16.38 -9.84
CA GLU A 133 3.10 -16.27 -10.73
C GLU A 133 3.37 -17.59 -11.46
N SER A 134 3.94 -17.52 -12.66
CA SER A 134 4.35 -18.68 -13.42
C SER A 134 5.83 -19.01 -13.23
N ASP A 135 6.19 -20.24 -13.55
CA ASP A 135 7.54 -20.70 -13.85
C ASP A 135 7.50 -21.32 -15.26
N SER A 136 7.77 -20.49 -16.26
CA SER A 136 7.70 -20.89 -17.67
C SER A 136 8.67 -22.02 -18.01
N LYS A 137 9.81 -22.09 -17.35
CA LYS A 137 10.80 -23.15 -17.55
C LYS A 137 10.31 -24.53 -17.08
N ARG A 138 9.50 -24.55 -16.02
CA ARG A 138 8.96 -25.79 -15.44
C ARG A 138 7.54 -26.10 -15.88
N ASN A 139 6.86 -25.14 -16.50
CA ASN A 139 5.44 -25.19 -16.85
C ASN A 139 4.54 -25.31 -15.61
N LEU A 140 4.84 -24.54 -14.57
CA LEU A 140 4.14 -24.57 -13.31
C LEU A 140 3.57 -23.17 -13.00
N ILE A 141 2.43 -23.15 -12.31
CA ILE A 141 1.85 -21.94 -11.76
C ILE A 141 1.81 -22.07 -10.24
N TYR A 142 2.24 -21.03 -9.58
CA TYR A 142 2.34 -20.95 -8.13
C TYR A 142 1.50 -19.80 -7.57
N SER A 143 1.06 -19.98 -6.35
CA SER A 143 0.57 -18.90 -5.51
C SER A 143 1.45 -18.73 -4.28
N ARG A 144 1.52 -17.51 -3.75
CA ARG A 144 2.15 -17.19 -2.48
C ARG A 144 1.62 -15.88 -1.89
N LYS A 145 1.78 -15.67 -0.61
CA LYS A 145 1.55 -14.36 -0.02
C LYS A 145 2.67 -13.40 -0.45
N LEU A 146 2.32 -12.13 -0.67
CA LEU A 146 3.34 -11.09 -0.85
C LEU A 146 4.31 -11.09 0.34
N PHE A 147 5.56 -10.81 0.06
CA PHE A 147 6.70 -10.80 1.00
C PHE A 147 7.03 -12.17 1.62
N ASN A 148 6.35 -13.25 1.20
CA ASN A 148 6.66 -14.61 1.62
C ASN A 148 7.24 -15.39 0.44
N LYS A 149 8.36 -16.07 0.66
CA LYS A 149 9.04 -16.87 -0.37
C LYS A 149 8.46 -18.28 -0.53
N ASN A 150 7.60 -18.73 0.39
CA ASN A 150 6.99 -20.04 0.32
C ASN A 150 5.91 -20.05 -0.77
N LYS A 151 6.18 -20.82 -1.83
CA LYS A 151 5.28 -20.96 -2.99
C LYS A 151 4.51 -22.24 -2.88
N LYS A 152 3.22 -22.20 -3.15
CA LYS A 152 2.35 -23.35 -3.32
C LYS A 152 2.11 -23.56 -4.80
N MET A 153 2.41 -24.74 -5.34
CA MET A 153 2.05 -25.10 -6.71
C MET A 153 0.54 -25.28 -6.78
N ILE A 154 -0.12 -24.56 -7.66
CA ILE A 154 -1.56 -24.61 -7.89
C ILE A 154 -1.95 -25.25 -9.23
N VAL A 155 -1.05 -25.20 -10.22
CA VAL A 155 -1.25 -25.84 -11.52
C VAL A 155 0.06 -26.39 -12.03
N ASP A 156 0.01 -27.63 -12.55
CA ASP A 156 1.04 -28.22 -13.40
C ASP A 156 0.50 -28.31 -14.84
N LEU A 157 0.99 -27.44 -15.72
CA LEU A 157 0.52 -27.36 -17.10
C LEU A 157 0.94 -28.57 -17.95
N LYS A 158 1.78 -29.47 -17.44
CA LYS A 158 2.12 -30.75 -18.08
C LYS A 158 1.07 -31.85 -17.86
N ASN A 159 0.14 -31.64 -16.92
CA ASN A 159 -0.93 -32.59 -16.67
C ASN A 159 -1.83 -32.75 -17.90
N LYS A 160 -2.35 -33.98 -18.08
CA LYS A 160 -3.20 -34.35 -19.24
C LYS A 160 -4.42 -33.42 -19.41
N GLU A 161 -4.95 -32.87 -18.31
CA GLU A 161 -6.06 -31.93 -18.38
C GLU A 161 -5.70 -30.58 -19.05
N PHE A 162 -4.38 -30.31 -19.22
CA PHE A 162 -3.84 -29.09 -19.87
C PHE A 162 -3.13 -29.38 -21.19
N ASN A 163 -3.16 -30.61 -21.69
CA ASN A 163 -2.40 -31.05 -22.88
C ASN A 163 -2.70 -30.28 -24.16
N ASN A 164 -3.76 -29.48 -24.18
CA ASN A 164 -4.14 -28.66 -25.35
C ASN A 164 -3.79 -27.17 -25.16
N VAL A 165 -3.16 -26.81 -24.06
CA VAL A 165 -2.66 -25.43 -23.85
C VAL A 165 -1.23 -25.39 -24.36
N PRO A 166 -0.96 -24.82 -25.55
CA PRO A 166 0.40 -24.68 -26.03
C PRO A 166 1.14 -23.72 -25.06
N ILE A 167 2.28 -24.21 -24.56
CA ILE A 167 3.05 -23.51 -23.54
C ILE A 167 4.16 -22.75 -24.25
N ASP A 168 3.85 -21.60 -24.80
CA ASP A 168 4.84 -20.64 -25.29
C ASP A 168 4.83 -19.35 -24.50
N VAL A 169 5.73 -18.43 -24.79
CA VAL A 169 5.85 -17.15 -24.10
C VAL A 169 4.59 -16.29 -24.26
N ALA A 170 3.90 -16.39 -25.41
CA ALA A 170 2.67 -15.65 -25.68
C ALA A 170 1.55 -16.04 -24.72
N ILE A 171 1.50 -17.31 -24.32
CA ILE A 171 0.48 -17.81 -23.38
C ILE A 171 0.67 -17.29 -21.98
N TYR A 172 1.90 -17.18 -21.49
CA TYR A 172 2.15 -16.57 -20.20
C TYR A 172 1.70 -15.11 -20.16
N ASN A 173 1.95 -14.34 -21.22
CA ASN A 173 1.42 -12.98 -21.35
C ASN A 173 -0.10 -12.96 -21.37
N SER A 174 -0.73 -13.93 -22.05
CA SER A 174 -2.19 -14.08 -22.06
C SER A 174 -2.76 -14.40 -20.68
N PHE A 175 -2.08 -15.20 -19.84
CA PHE A 175 -2.50 -15.41 -18.46
C PHE A 175 -2.50 -14.12 -17.66
N GLN A 176 -1.47 -13.30 -17.81
CA GLN A 176 -1.37 -12.00 -17.14
C GLN A 176 -2.52 -11.05 -17.53
N GLU A 177 -2.88 -11.02 -18.80
CA GLU A 177 -3.90 -10.11 -19.31
C GLU A 177 -5.33 -10.53 -18.95
N LYS A 178 -5.58 -11.82 -18.74
CA LYS A 178 -6.93 -12.38 -18.68
C LYS A 178 -7.28 -12.98 -17.33
N SER A 179 -6.29 -13.40 -16.53
CA SER A 179 -6.57 -14.03 -15.24
C SER A 179 -6.90 -13.00 -14.17
N TYR A 180 -7.82 -13.36 -13.27
CA TYR A 180 -8.28 -12.48 -12.19
C TYR A 180 -8.80 -13.27 -11.00
N PHE A 181 -8.94 -12.60 -9.86
CA PHE A 181 -9.68 -13.11 -8.71
C PHE A 181 -11.08 -12.50 -8.71
N ASP A 182 -12.09 -13.34 -8.47
CA ASP A 182 -13.46 -12.88 -8.29
C ASP A 182 -13.72 -12.38 -6.85
N ASP A 183 -14.92 -11.85 -6.61
CA ASP A 183 -15.33 -11.33 -5.30
C ASP A 183 -15.37 -12.40 -4.20
N GLN A 184 -15.36 -13.68 -4.57
CA GLN A 184 -15.31 -14.81 -3.66
C GLN A 184 -13.86 -15.27 -3.36
N GLY A 185 -12.86 -14.61 -3.95
CA GLY A 185 -11.44 -14.95 -3.84
C GLY A 185 -11.06 -16.22 -4.62
N GLN A 186 -11.87 -16.63 -5.61
CA GLN A 186 -11.53 -17.73 -6.50
C GLN A 186 -10.69 -17.19 -7.67
N LEU A 187 -9.61 -17.89 -7.99
CA LEU A 187 -8.78 -17.56 -9.13
C LEU A 187 -9.40 -18.10 -10.42
N HIS A 188 -9.73 -17.19 -11.35
CA HIS A 188 -10.03 -17.52 -12.72
C HIS A 188 -8.73 -17.45 -13.52
N LEU A 189 -8.16 -18.61 -13.80
CA LEU A 189 -6.96 -18.73 -14.60
C LEU A 189 -7.35 -18.82 -16.06
N VAL A 190 -7.12 -17.77 -16.84
CA VAL A 190 -7.58 -17.64 -18.21
C VAL A 190 -6.40 -17.36 -19.14
N ALA A 191 -6.32 -18.07 -20.25
CA ALA A 191 -5.35 -17.80 -21.29
C ALA A 191 -5.98 -17.94 -22.69
N MET A 192 -5.50 -17.16 -23.63
CA MET A 192 -5.87 -17.32 -25.03
C MET A 192 -5.09 -18.51 -25.61
N LEU A 193 -5.77 -19.39 -26.30
CA LEU A 193 -5.16 -20.52 -27.00
C LEU A 193 -4.63 -20.06 -28.39
N ALA A 194 -3.66 -20.80 -28.91
CA ALA A 194 -3.15 -20.55 -30.25
C ALA A 194 -4.16 -20.92 -31.36
N ASP A 195 -5.13 -21.78 -31.00
CA ASP A 195 -6.17 -22.24 -31.91
C ASP A 195 -7.35 -21.25 -31.95
N VAL A 196 -8.06 -21.26 -33.08
CA VAL A 196 -9.31 -20.53 -33.29
C VAL A 196 -10.46 -21.49 -33.50
N ASP A 197 -11.67 -21.05 -33.23
CA ASP A 197 -12.87 -21.82 -33.52
C ASP A 197 -13.19 -21.84 -35.03
N LYS A 198 -14.27 -22.55 -35.41
CA LYS A 198 -14.74 -22.63 -36.81
C LYS A 198 -15.14 -21.30 -37.46
N ASN A 199 -15.35 -20.26 -36.66
CA ASN A 199 -15.73 -18.92 -37.10
C ASN A 199 -14.48 -17.98 -37.16
N GLY A 200 -13.31 -18.46 -36.71
CA GLY A 200 -12.08 -17.69 -36.61
C GLY A 200 -11.94 -16.92 -35.31
N ASP A 201 -12.81 -17.18 -34.32
CA ASP A 201 -12.74 -16.54 -33.00
C ASP A 201 -11.72 -17.23 -32.11
N SER A 202 -11.02 -16.45 -31.29
CA SER A 202 -10.02 -16.96 -30.36
C SER A 202 -10.63 -17.90 -29.33
N LEU A 203 -10.00 -19.05 -29.14
CA LEU A 203 -10.36 -19.98 -28.08
C LEU A 203 -9.65 -19.61 -26.78
N TYR A 204 -10.30 -19.87 -25.65
CA TYR A 204 -9.76 -19.56 -24.34
C TYR A 204 -9.71 -20.83 -23.48
N PHE A 205 -8.57 -21.03 -22.83
CA PHE A 205 -8.47 -21.87 -21.66
C PHE A 205 -9.07 -21.12 -20.47
N ASN A 206 -9.85 -21.77 -19.65
CA ASN A 206 -10.39 -21.21 -18.42
C ASN A 206 -10.48 -22.29 -17.35
N LYS A 207 -9.86 -22.03 -16.18
CA LYS A 207 -9.92 -22.90 -15.01
C LYS A 207 -10.15 -22.09 -13.76
N ILE A 208 -11.17 -22.48 -12.99
CA ILE A 208 -11.43 -21.88 -11.68
C ILE A 208 -10.70 -22.68 -10.61
N ILE A 209 -9.87 -22.00 -9.82
CA ILE A 209 -9.11 -22.57 -8.72
C ILE A 209 -9.63 -21.99 -7.42
N LYS A 210 -10.38 -22.82 -6.69
CA LYS A 210 -10.79 -22.51 -5.32
C LYS A 210 -9.58 -22.59 -4.41
N LYS A 211 -9.43 -21.69 -3.45
CA LYS A 211 -8.35 -21.73 -2.47
C LYS A 211 -6.94 -21.63 -3.08
N ALA A 212 -6.77 -20.84 -4.12
CA ALA A 212 -5.45 -20.63 -4.72
C ALA A 212 -4.45 -20.10 -3.68
N CYS A 213 -4.91 -19.33 -2.70
CA CYS A 213 -4.11 -18.59 -1.73
C CYS A 213 -4.09 -19.18 -0.30
N GLU A 214 -4.67 -20.36 -0.11
CA GLU A 214 -4.71 -21.06 1.19
C GLU A 214 -3.64 -22.15 1.31
#